data_947ede25c23f183cee778e7c6164138c
#
_entry.id   947ede25c23f183cee778e7c6164138c
#
_cell.length_a   1.000
_cell.length_b   1.000
_cell.length_c   1.000
_cell.angle_alpha   90.00
_cell.angle_beta   90.00
_cell.angle_gamma   90.00
#
_symmetry.space_group_name_H-M   'P 1'
#
loop_
_entity.id
_entity.type
_entity.pdbx_description
1 polymer ?
#
loop_
_entity_poly.entity_id
_entity_poly.type
_entity_poly.pdbx_seq_one_letter_code
_entity_poly.pdbx_strand_id
1 'polypeptide(L)'
;MELGIDIDIYFQKYQNLIKGVDQLFNKMKDDYPQEVKCDQGCTECCYAMFDLSLVEALYLNDKFNRLDQDLKNSIFINADKTDRQITTIKKQLYKEHQQGTDELEILKMASRVKSRCPLLVEDRCVLYEHRPITCRLYGIPLDTGNITASCALSGFESGKKYPTVHMNKIHDRLVSMSLEIAGAINTKYPELHNMLVPVSMCLLTDYNKEYLGVKDQPEPSKQAPKKTPTREWVLGPKE
;
A
#
# COMPACT_ATOMS: atom_id res chain seq x y z
N MET A 1 -12.20 -4.29 9.84
CA MET A 1 -12.52 -3.31 8.77
C MET A 1 -13.84 -3.73 8.12
N GLU A 2 -14.90 -2.95 8.28
CA GLU A 2 -16.23 -3.28 7.74
C GLU A 2 -16.51 -2.43 6.49
N LEU A 3 -16.11 -2.92 5.32
CA LEU A 3 -16.24 -2.20 4.05
C LEU A 3 -17.45 -2.69 3.21
N GLY A 4 -18.19 -3.69 3.67
CA GLY A 4 -19.29 -4.30 2.91
C GLY A 4 -18.84 -5.26 1.81
N ILE A 5 -17.55 -5.61 1.80
CA ILE A 5 -16.95 -6.60 0.89
C ILE A 5 -16.10 -7.59 1.69
N ASP A 6 -15.83 -8.75 1.11
CA ASP A 6 -14.82 -9.67 1.63
C ASP A 6 -13.42 -9.18 1.22
N ILE A 7 -12.79 -8.40 2.10
CA ILE A 7 -11.45 -7.82 1.85
C ILE A 7 -10.35 -8.90 1.83
N ASP A 8 -10.56 -10.05 2.48
CA ASP A 8 -9.56 -11.11 2.59
C ASP A 8 -9.21 -11.72 1.22
N ILE A 9 -10.12 -11.69 0.25
CA ILE A 9 -9.85 -12.11 -1.14
C ILE A 9 -8.71 -11.27 -1.75
N TYR A 10 -8.73 -9.95 -1.52
CA TYR A 10 -7.69 -9.03 -2.03
C TYR A 10 -6.39 -9.17 -1.23
N PHE A 11 -6.50 -9.38 0.08
CA PHE A 11 -5.33 -9.65 0.92
C PHE A 11 -4.63 -10.95 0.52
N GLN A 12 -5.35 -11.99 0.12
CA GLN A 12 -4.77 -13.21 -0.43
C GLN A 12 -4.03 -12.98 -1.75
N LYS A 13 -4.59 -12.17 -2.66
CA LYS A 13 -3.90 -11.78 -3.90
C LYS A 13 -2.60 -11.04 -3.60
N TYR A 14 -2.63 -10.07 -2.68
CA TYR A 14 -1.45 -9.34 -2.25
C TYR A 14 -0.42 -10.25 -1.58
N GLN A 15 -0.83 -11.17 -0.72
CA GLN A 15 0.06 -12.17 -0.10
C GLN A 15 0.71 -13.10 -1.14
N ASN A 16 0.03 -13.44 -2.22
CA ASN A 16 0.62 -14.21 -3.31
C ASN A 16 1.70 -13.40 -4.06
N LEU A 17 1.50 -12.09 -4.23
CA LEU A 17 2.54 -11.21 -4.75
C LEU A 17 3.73 -11.14 -3.79
N ILE A 18 3.51 -11.00 -2.48
CA ILE A 18 4.54 -11.05 -1.44
C ILE A 18 5.37 -12.33 -1.54
N LYS A 19 4.74 -13.50 -1.66
CA LYS A 19 5.45 -14.78 -1.80
C LYS A 19 6.38 -14.79 -3.01
N GLY A 20 5.93 -14.27 -4.16
CA GLY A 20 6.76 -14.16 -5.35
C GLY A 20 7.95 -13.21 -5.15
N VAL A 21 7.73 -12.10 -4.45
CA VAL A 21 8.77 -11.13 -4.08
C VAL A 21 9.79 -11.75 -3.14
N ASP A 22 9.35 -12.50 -2.12
CA ASP A 22 10.25 -13.17 -1.18
C ASP A 22 11.09 -14.27 -1.88
N GLN A 23 10.49 -15.02 -2.80
CA GLN A 23 11.21 -16.02 -3.61
C GLN A 23 12.30 -15.36 -4.47
N LEU A 24 11.99 -14.21 -5.08
CA LEU A 24 12.95 -13.43 -5.87
C LEU A 24 14.08 -12.90 -4.99
N PHE A 25 13.76 -12.35 -3.81
CA PHE A 25 14.77 -11.88 -2.85
C PHE A 25 15.69 -13.01 -2.40
N ASN A 26 15.14 -14.16 -2.03
CA ASN A 26 15.91 -15.32 -1.60
C ASN A 26 16.82 -15.83 -2.72
N LYS A 27 16.32 -15.89 -3.96
CA LYS A 27 17.14 -16.24 -5.11
C LYS A 27 18.32 -15.26 -5.29
N MET A 28 18.09 -13.96 -5.16
CA MET A 28 19.17 -12.96 -5.21
C MET A 28 20.19 -13.17 -4.08
N LYS A 29 19.73 -13.52 -2.87
CA LYS A 29 20.59 -13.81 -1.73
C LYS A 29 21.44 -15.06 -1.96
N ASP A 30 20.87 -16.09 -2.58
CA ASP A 30 21.58 -17.33 -2.91
C ASP A 30 22.61 -17.13 -4.05
N ASP A 31 22.23 -16.36 -5.09
CA ASP A 31 23.08 -16.08 -6.24
C ASP A 31 24.21 -15.06 -5.91
N TYR A 32 23.99 -14.15 -4.95
CA TYR A 32 24.87 -13.04 -4.59
C TYR A 32 25.03 -12.91 -3.07
N PRO A 33 25.55 -13.95 -2.37
CA PRO A 33 25.61 -13.97 -0.90
C PRO A 33 26.58 -12.94 -0.30
N GLN A 34 27.55 -12.47 -1.10
CA GLN A 34 28.49 -11.46 -0.66
C GLN A 34 27.94 -10.03 -0.81
N GLU A 35 27.03 -9.83 -1.71
CA GLU A 35 26.41 -8.54 -2.03
C GLU A 35 25.16 -8.28 -1.20
N VAL A 36 24.31 -9.29 -0.99
CA VAL A 36 23.07 -9.16 -0.21
C VAL A 36 23.39 -9.25 1.28
N LYS A 37 23.48 -8.08 1.93
CA LYS A 37 23.75 -7.94 3.38
C LYS A 37 22.49 -7.86 4.23
N CYS A 38 21.32 -7.85 3.58
CA CYS A 38 20.03 -7.73 4.26
C CYS A 38 19.66 -9.06 4.94
N ASP A 39 19.52 -9.03 6.27
CA ASP A 39 19.11 -10.18 7.06
C ASP A 39 18.18 -9.75 8.21
N GLN A 40 17.66 -10.73 8.95
CA GLN A 40 16.85 -10.47 10.13
C GLN A 40 17.69 -9.67 11.16
N GLY A 41 17.14 -8.53 11.58
CA GLY A 41 17.87 -7.58 12.46
C GLY A 41 18.45 -6.38 11.72
N CYS A 42 18.52 -6.40 10.37
CA CYS A 42 18.83 -5.19 9.61
C CYS A 42 17.66 -4.21 9.68
N THR A 43 17.95 -2.92 9.96
CA THR A 43 16.93 -1.87 10.14
C THR A 43 16.97 -0.78 9.07
N GLU A 44 17.83 -0.87 8.05
CA GLU A 44 18.02 0.20 7.06
C GLU A 44 16.74 0.58 6.32
N CYS A 45 15.91 -0.40 5.91
CA CYS A 45 14.61 -0.13 5.31
C CYS A 45 13.64 0.61 6.25
N CYS A 46 13.86 0.55 7.58
CA CYS A 46 13.08 1.27 8.58
C CYS A 46 13.43 2.76 8.68
N TYR A 47 14.43 3.22 7.94
CA TYR A 47 14.79 4.65 7.82
C TYR A 47 14.54 5.20 6.42
N ALA A 48 14.08 4.37 5.49
CA ALA A 48 13.74 4.81 4.15
C ALA A 48 12.38 5.50 4.10
N MET A 49 12.28 6.58 3.33
CA MET A 49 11.02 7.25 3.05
C MET A 49 10.41 6.67 1.78
N PHE A 50 9.24 6.06 1.90
CA PHE A 50 8.45 5.55 0.78
C PHE A 50 6.96 5.56 1.13
N ASP A 51 6.13 5.47 0.12
CA ASP A 51 4.68 5.45 0.27
C ASP A 51 4.12 4.05 -0.05
N LEU A 52 3.00 3.73 0.57
CA LEU A 52 2.23 2.51 0.38
C LEU A 52 1.12 2.75 -0.64
N SER A 53 0.88 1.81 -1.53
CA SER A 53 -0.33 1.74 -2.33
C SER A 53 -1.57 1.46 -1.46
N LEU A 54 -2.77 1.68 -1.99
CA LEU A 54 -4.02 1.43 -1.26
C LEU A 54 -4.08 0.00 -0.71
N VAL A 55 -3.78 -1.02 -1.52
CA VAL A 55 -3.83 -2.42 -1.07
C VAL A 55 -2.82 -2.71 0.03
N GLU A 56 -1.60 -2.15 -0.04
CA GLU A 56 -0.59 -2.28 1.01
C GLU A 56 -1.01 -1.58 2.29
N ALA A 57 -1.56 -0.38 2.17
CA ALA A 57 -2.02 0.40 3.31
C ALA A 57 -3.16 -0.32 4.05
N LEU A 58 -4.17 -0.82 3.33
CA LEU A 58 -5.27 -1.59 3.93
C LEU A 58 -4.77 -2.87 4.61
N TYR A 59 -3.86 -3.60 3.95
CA TYR A 59 -3.30 -4.83 4.50
C TYR A 59 -2.47 -4.55 5.77
N LEU A 60 -1.56 -3.58 5.71
CA LEU A 60 -0.70 -3.23 6.85
C LEU A 60 -1.52 -2.71 8.03
N ASN A 61 -2.52 -1.87 7.78
CA ASN A 61 -3.42 -1.33 8.81
C ASN A 61 -4.27 -2.44 9.46
N ASP A 62 -4.77 -3.44 8.69
CA ASP A 62 -5.45 -4.60 9.25
C ASP A 62 -4.54 -5.37 10.22
N LYS A 63 -3.28 -5.60 9.86
CA LYS A 63 -2.33 -6.30 10.73
C LYS A 63 -1.94 -5.49 11.95
N PHE A 64 -1.77 -4.19 11.78
CA PHE A 64 -1.51 -3.25 12.88
C PHE A 64 -2.66 -3.23 13.90
N ASN A 65 -3.89 -3.21 13.44
CA ASN A 65 -5.07 -3.18 14.31
C ASN A 65 -5.25 -4.46 15.15
N ARG A 66 -4.58 -5.55 14.80
CA ARG A 66 -4.57 -6.82 15.56
C ARG A 66 -3.48 -6.89 16.63
N LEU A 67 -2.59 -5.90 16.71
CA LEU A 67 -1.59 -5.81 17.77
C LEU A 67 -2.23 -5.51 19.13
N ASP A 68 -1.48 -5.81 20.19
CA ASP A 68 -1.83 -5.43 21.55
C ASP A 68 -2.06 -3.92 21.68
N GLN A 69 -3.00 -3.51 22.55
CA GLN A 69 -3.42 -2.11 22.64
C GLN A 69 -2.31 -1.20 23.18
N ASP A 70 -1.51 -1.64 24.14
CA ASP A 70 -0.44 -0.82 24.71
C ASP A 70 0.66 -0.61 23.68
N LEU A 71 1.00 -1.64 22.90
CA LEU A 71 1.94 -1.55 21.81
C LEU A 71 1.42 -0.59 20.71
N LYS A 72 0.14 -0.70 20.34
CA LYS A 72 -0.47 0.24 19.39
C LYS A 72 -0.40 1.68 19.86
N ASN A 73 -0.72 1.95 21.12
CA ASN A 73 -0.69 3.29 21.69
C ASN A 73 0.72 3.90 21.60
N SER A 74 1.76 3.13 21.92
CA SER A 74 3.15 3.58 21.79
C SER A 74 3.54 3.87 20.35
N ILE A 75 3.09 3.04 19.40
CA ILE A 75 3.33 3.22 17.98
C ILE A 75 2.57 4.43 17.43
N PHE A 76 1.34 4.69 17.87
CA PHE A 76 0.57 5.87 17.46
C PHE A 76 1.29 7.18 17.79
N ILE A 77 1.89 7.30 18.97
CA ILE A 77 2.68 8.49 19.36
C ILE A 77 3.86 8.69 18.39
N ASN A 78 4.57 7.60 18.06
CA ASN A 78 5.69 7.65 17.12
C ASN A 78 5.21 7.94 15.69
N ALA A 79 4.07 7.37 15.27
CA ALA A 79 3.49 7.58 13.96
C ALA A 79 3.09 9.05 13.76
N ASP A 80 2.43 9.69 14.72
CA ASP A 80 2.07 11.12 14.66
C ASP A 80 3.32 12.00 14.52
N LYS A 81 4.35 11.74 15.31
CA LYS A 81 5.62 12.48 15.22
C LYS A 81 6.28 12.32 13.84
N THR A 82 6.35 11.08 13.35
CA THR A 82 6.96 10.76 12.06
C THR A 82 6.15 11.36 10.91
N ASP A 83 4.82 11.32 10.98
CA ASP A 83 3.94 11.87 9.95
C ASP A 83 4.11 13.39 9.79
N ARG A 84 4.20 14.11 10.89
CA ARG A 84 4.50 15.56 10.87
C ARG A 84 5.85 15.84 10.23
N GLN A 85 6.88 15.04 10.50
CA GLN A 85 8.19 15.18 9.87
C GLN A 85 8.11 14.92 8.36
N ILE A 86 7.50 13.81 7.94
CA ILE A 86 7.35 13.46 6.52
C ILE A 86 6.53 14.52 5.79
N THR A 87 5.44 15.00 6.39
CA THR A 87 4.60 16.07 5.81
C THR A 87 5.41 17.35 5.58
N THR A 88 6.27 17.73 6.53
CA THR A 88 7.14 18.91 6.39
C THR A 88 8.13 18.73 5.25
N ILE A 89 8.76 17.55 5.16
CA ILE A 89 9.71 17.21 4.10
C ILE A 89 9.03 17.20 2.73
N LYS A 90 7.87 16.55 2.60
CA LYS A 90 7.10 16.52 1.34
C LYS A 90 6.71 17.92 0.88
N LYS A 91 6.28 18.80 1.80
CA LYS A 91 5.98 20.21 1.49
C LYS A 91 7.22 20.96 0.98
N GLN A 92 8.39 20.71 1.56
CA GLN A 92 9.64 21.32 1.12
C GLN A 92 10.02 20.81 -0.28
N LEU A 93 10.02 19.50 -0.52
CA LEU A 93 10.31 18.91 -1.82
C LEU A 93 9.35 19.41 -2.90
N TYR A 94 8.05 19.51 -2.58
CA TYR A 94 7.06 20.07 -3.49
C TYR A 94 7.37 21.55 -3.84
N LYS A 95 7.79 22.34 -2.85
CA LYS A 95 8.18 23.75 -3.08
C LYS A 95 9.40 23.85 -3.99
N GLU A 96 10.42 23.02 -3.79
CA GLU A 96 11.61 22.95 -4.65
C GLU A 96 11.21 22.59 -6.10
N HIS A 97 10.33 21.60 -6.27
CA HIS A 97 9.79 21.24 -7.58
C HIS A 97 9.06 22.40 -8.26
N GLN A 98 8.21 23.14 -7.52
CA GLN A 98 7.51 24.32 -8.03
C GLN A 98 8.47 25.48 -8.41
N GLN A 99 9.67 25.51 -7.84
CA GLN A 99 10.72 26.48 -8.17
C GLN A 99 11.56 26.03 -9.38
N GLY A 100 11.23 24.89 -10.03
CA GLY A 100 11.87 24.42 -11.24
C GLY A 100 12.99 23.42 -11.00
N THR A 101 13.16 22.90 -9.79
CA THR A 101 14.09 21.78 -9.55
C THR A 101 13.63 20.56 -10.31
N ASP A 102 14.54 19.93 -11.04
CA ASP A 102 14.28 18.75 -11.86
C ASP A 102 13.78 17.57 -11.02
N GLU A 103 12.87 16.76 -11.58
CA GLU A 103 12.25 15.62 -10.90
C GLU A 103 13.29 14.62 -10.38
N LEU A 104 14.34 14.34 -11.17
CA LEU A 104 15.41 13.44 -10.77
C LEU A 104 16.17 13.97 -9.54
N GLU A 105 16.37 15.30 -9.46
CA GLU A 105 17.04 15.90 -8.31
C GLU A 105 16.13 15.85 -7.08
N ILE A 106 14.82 16.08 -7.23
CA ILE A 106 13.84 15.90 -6.16
C ILE A 106 13.84 14.46 -5.63
N LEU A 107 13.90 13.46 -6.50
CA LEU A 107 14.01 12.05 -6.11
C LEU A 107 15.30 11.76 -5.35
N LYS A 108 16.43 12.33 -5.78
CA LYS A 108 17.71 12.23 -5.07
C LYS A 108 17.66 12.92 -3.70
N MET A 109 17.02 14.08 -3.60
CA MET A 109 16.82 14.76 -2.30
C MET A 109 15.96 13.88 -1.38
N ALA A 110 14.84 13.35 -1.87
CA ALA A 110 13.97 12.46 -1.11
C ALA A 110 14.69 11.19 -0.63
N SER A 111 15.54 10.58 -1.46
CA SER A 111 16.29 9.35 -1.11
C SER A 111 17.34 9.54 -0.01
N ARG A 112 17.79 10.77 0.22
CA ARG A 112 18.74 11.13 1.29
C ARG A 112 18.08 11.35 2.64
N VAL A 113 16.75 11.51 2.64
CA VAL A 113 15.99 11.73 3.86
C VAL A 113 15.93 10.42 4.66
N LYS A 114 16.31 10.50 5.93
CA LYS A 114 16.16 9.40 6.89
C LYS A 114 15.00 9.72 7.84
N SER A 115 13.97 8.88 7.81
CA SER A 115 12.81 9.00 8.70
C SER A 115 12.56 7.66 9.37
N ARG A 116 12.61 7.62 10.70
CA ARG A 116 12.43 6.36 11.44
C ARG A 116 11.00 5.86 11.30
N CYS A 117 10.85 4.62 10.86
CA CYS A 117 9.56 3.95 10.76
C CYS A 117 8.92 3.78 12.15
N PRO A 118 7.62 4.11 12.34
CA PRO A 118 6.95 3.93 13.63
C PRO A 118 6.86 2.48 14.10
N LEU A 119 6.92 1.51 13.16
CA LEU A 119 6.89 0.07 13.44
C LEU A 119 8.24 -0.47 13.94
N LEU A 120 9.29 0.34 13.97
CA LEU A 120 10.59 -0.04 14.52
C LEU A 120 10.57 0.18 16.04
N VAL A 121 10.36 -0.89 16.80
CA VAL A 121 10.35 -0.91 18.27
C VAL A 121 11.50 -1.79 18.73
N GLU A 122 12.33 -1.31 19.67
CA GLU A 122 13.50 -2.05 20.20
C GLU A 122 14.37 -2.66 19.09
N ASP A 123 14.65 -1.85 18.06
CA ASP A 123 15.41 -2.23 16.86
C ASP A 123 14.88 -3.44 16.09
N ARG A 124 13.58 -3.71 16.22
CA ARG A 124 12.85 -4.74 15.47
C ARG A 124 11.58 -4.20 14.85
N CYS A 125 11.28 -4.64 13.65
CA CYS A 125 9.98 -4.35 13.02
C CYS A 125 8.91 -5.22 13.67
N VAL A 126 7.92 -4.62 14.34
CA VAL A 126 6.83 -5.36 15.01
C VAL A 126 5.89 -6.06 14.04
N LEU A 127 5.87 -5.65 12.77
CA LEU A 127 5.12 -6.29 11.68
C LEU A 127 6.06 -6.90 10.62
N TYR A 128 7.17 -7.51 11.03
CA TYR A 128 8.21 -8.02 10.12
C TYR A 128 7.65 -8.93 9.03
N GLU A 129 6.77 -9.87 9.37
CA GLU A 129 6.17 -10.81 8.41
C GLU A 129 5.14 -10.12 7.47
N HIS A 130 4.68 -8.94 7.85
CA HIS A 130 3.69 -8.17 7.09
C HIS A 130 4.28 -6.93 6.42
N ARG A 131 5.62 -6.88 6.30
CA ARG A 131 6.32 -5.75 5.68
C ARG A 131 5.82 -5.48 4.25
N PRO A 132 5.71 -4.20 3.86
CA PRO A 132 5.45 -3.81 2.48
C PRO A 132 6.52 -4.31 1.50
N ILE A 133 6.19 -4.34 0.23
CA ILE A 133 7.10 -4.85 -0.82
C ILE A 133 8.41 -4.08 -0.85
N THR A 134 8.38 -2.77 -0.71
CA THR A 134 9.60 -1.93 -0.67
C THR A 134 10.56 -2.38 0.44
N CYS A 135 10.05 -2.70 1.64
CA CYS A 135 10.90 -3.21 2.72
C CYS A 135 11.52 -4.58 2.40
N ARG A 136 10.79 -5.45 1.68
CA ARG A 136 11.22 -6.81 1.34
C ARG A 136 12.34 -6.81 0.30
N LEU A 137 12.32 -5.84 -0.61
CA LEU A 137 13.27 -5.72 -1.72
C LEU A 137 14.42 -4.74 -1.44
N TYR A 138 14.44 -4.07 -0.30
CA TYR A 138 15.35 -2.95 -0.03
C TYR A 138 16.83 -3.29 -0.16
N GLY A 139 17.22 -4.53 0.09
CA GLY A 139 18.62 -4.99 0.10
C GLY A 139 19.20 -5.38 -1.27
N ILE A 140 18.43 -5.33 -2.35
CA ILE A 140 18.81 -5.78 -3.70
C ILE A 140 18.67 -4.65 -4.72
N PRO A 141 19.28 -4.76 -5.94
CA PRO A 141 19.17 -3.74 -6.97
C PRO A 141 17.72 -3.57 -7.46
N LEU A 142 17.23 -2.32 -7.40
CA LEU A 142 15.90 -1.92 -7.84
C LEU A 142 16.01 -0.90 -8.96
N ASP A 143 15.18 -1.06 -9.99
CA ASP A 143 14.99 -0.12 -11.08
C ASP A 143 13.59 0.51 -10.95
N THR A 144 13.55 1.83 -10.80
CA THR A 144 12.30 2.61 -10.73
C THR A 144 11.91 3.21 -12.10
N GLY A 145 12.64 2.88 -13.15
CA GLY A 145 12.49 3.45 -14.50
C GLY A 145 13.40 4.67 -14.73
N ASN A 146 13.68 5.46 -13.69
CA ASN A 146 14.55 6.64 -13.76
C ASN A 146 15.90 6.44 -13.09
N ILE A 147 15.94 5.59 -12.08
CA ILE A 147 17.14 5.33 -11.27
C ILE A 147 17.21 3.85 -10.94
N THR A 148 18.42 3.27 -11.11
CA THR A 148 18.76 1.99 -10.52
C THR A 148 19.52 2.24 -9.22
N ALA A 149 19.02 1.69 -8.11
CA ALA A 149 19.61 1.87 -6.79
C ALA A 149 19.58 0.57 -6.00
N SER A 150 20.51 0.44 -5.05
CA SER A 150 20.53 -0.61 -4.05
C SER A 150 20.77 0.00 -2.67
N CYS A 151 20.56 -0.78 -1.61
CA CYS A 151 20.86 -0.36 -0.25
C CYS A 151 22.35 0.00 -0.11
N ALA A 152 22.65 1.10 0.56
CA ALA A 152 24.04 1.56 0.79
C ALA A 152 24.89 0.56 1.59
N LEU A 153 24.26 -0.32 2.38
CA LEU A 153 24.95 -1.39 3.11
C LEU A 153 25.14 -2.66 2.27
N SER A 154 24.58 -2.73 1.07
CA SER A 154 24.78 -3.87 0.17
C SER A 154 26.20 -3.85 -0.42
N GLY A 155 26.66 -5.02 -0.88
CA GLY A 155 27.93 -5.15 -1.58
C GLY A 155 27.84 -4.98 -3.10
N PHE A 156 26.71 -4.50 -3.62
CA PHE A 156 26.52 -4.28 -5.06
C PHE A 156 27.34 -3.08 -5.55
N GLU A 157 28.24 -3.34 -6.49
CA GLU A 157 29.19 -2.35 -7.01
C GLU A 157 28.54 -1.51 -8.12
N SER A 158 28.73 -0.19 -8.06
CA SER A 158 28.29 0.72 -9.11
C SER A 158 28.98 0.40 -10.43
N GLY A 159 28.21 0.36 -11.53
CA GLY A 159 28.73 0.08 -12.87
C GLY A 159 28.84 -1.42 -13.22
N LYS A 160 28.71 -2.33 -12.25
CA LYS A 160 28.64 -3.76 -12.51
C LYS A 160 27.20 -4.19 -12.81
N LYS A 161 27.03 -5.11 -13.75
CA LYS A 161 25.70 -5.61 -14.13
C LYS A 161 25.23 -6.68 -13.14
N TYR A 162 24.07 -6.45 -12.56
CA TYR A 162 23.36 -7.41 -11.69
C TYR A 162 21.92 -7.58 -12.17
N PRO A 163 21.28 -8.72 -11.88
CA PRO A 163 19.84 -8.82 -12.03
C PRO A 163 19.17 -7.72 -11.20
N THR A 164 18.19 -7.06 -11.80
CA THR A 164 17.54 -5.89 -11.20
C THR A 164 16.04 -6.06 -11.20
N VAL A 165 15.38 -5.70 -10.09
CA VAL A 165 13.92 -5.77 -9.98
C VAL A 165 13.32 -4.48 -10.53
N HIS A 166 12.43 -4.63 -11.51
CA HIS A 166 11.68 -3.51 -12.08
C HIS A 166 10.50 -3.14 -11.19
N MET A 167 10.66 -2.10 -10.36
CA MET A 167 9.64 -1.66 -9.40
C MET A 167 8.37 -1.15 -10.07
N ASN A 168 8.45 -0.56 -11.27
CA ASN A 168 7.28 -0.14 -12.05
C ASN A 168 6.33 -1.30 -12.33
N LYS A 169 6.83 -2.50 -12.69
CA LYS A 169 5.99 -3.68 -12.93
C LYS A 169 5.30 -4.18 -11.65
N ILE A 170 5.95 -4.03 -10.51
CA ILE A 170 5.33 -4.34 -9.21
C ILE A 170 4.28 -3.29 -8.88
N HIS A 171 4.60 -2.02 -9.08
CA HIS A 171 3.67 -0.91 -8.87
C HIS A 171 2.40 -1.06 -9.71
N ASP A 172 2.51 -1.40 -11.00
CA ASP A 172 1.35 -1.67 -11.86
C ASP A 172 0.43 -2.76 -11.29
N ARG A 173 1.00 -3.83 -10.71
CA ARG A 173 0.23 -4.89 -10.05
C ARG A 173 -0.45 -4.39 -8.78
N LEU A 174 0.22 -3.57 -7.98
CA LEU A 174 -0.36 -2.97 -6.77
C LEU A 174 -1.51 -2.01 -7.12
N VAL A 175 -1.34 -1.18 -8.15
CA VAL A 175 -2.39 -0.30 -8.68
C VAL A 175 -3.58 -1.13 -9.20
N SER A 176 -3.33 -2.22 -9.94
CA SER A 176 -4.40 -3.11 -10.41
C SER A 176 -5.20 -3.71 -9.26
N MET A 177 -4.55 -4.21 -8.21
CA MET A 177 -5.23 -4.72 -7.01
C MET A 177 -6.00 -3.61 -6.28
N SER A 178 -5.43 -2.42 -6.20
CA SER A 178 -6.05 -1.24 -5.59
C SER A 178 -7.30 -0.81 -6.37
N LEU A 179 -7.26 -0.89 -7.71
CA LEU A 179 -8.40 -0.60 -8.57
C LEU A 179 -9.53 -1.62 -8.38
N GLU A 180 -9.20 -2.91 -8.24
CA GLU A 180 -10.18 -3.94 -7.93
C GLU A 180 -10.89 -3.65 -6.59
N ILE A 181 -10.14 -3.26 -5.55
CA ILE A 181 -10.71 -2.89 -4.24
C ILE A 181 -11.60 -1.65 -4.38
N ALA A 182 -11.11 -0.58 -5.02
CA ALA A 182 -11.86 0.66 -5.23
C ALA A 182 -13.18 0.41 -5.98
N GLY A 183 -13.14 -0.47 -7.00
CA GLY A 183 -14.34 -0.91 -7.71
C GLY A 183 -15.32 -1.71 -6.85
N ALA A 184 -14.80 -2.66 -6.07
CA ALA A 184 -15.63 -3.52 -5.23
C ALA A 184 -16.34 -2.77 -4.10
N ILE A 185 -15.68 -1.77 -3.48
CA ILE A 185 -16.32 -0.91 -2.47
C ILE A 185 -17.22 0.16 -3.08
N ASN A 186 -17.29 0.28 -4.41
CA ASN A 186 -18.05 1.32 -5.11
C ASN A 186 -17.76 2.73 -4.56
N THR A 187 -16.48 3.10 -4.53
CA THR A 187 -16.07 4.39 -3.97
C THR A 187 -16.57 5.58 -4.78
N LYS A 188 -16.83 6.72 -4.12
CA LYS A 188 -17.10 8.01 -4.78
C LYS A 188 -15.83 8.70 -5.29
N TYR A 189 -14.64 8.22 -4.90
CA TYR A 189 -13.36 8.80 -5.28
C TYR A 189 -12.77 8.07 -6.49
N PRO A 190 -12.80 8.64 -7.70
CA PRO A 190 -12.36 7.95 -8.92
C PRO A 190 -10.88 7.55 -8.89
N GLU A 191 -10.04 8.34 -8.20
CA GLU A 191 -8.60 8.13 -8.13
C GLU A 191 -8.14 7.42 -6.84
N LEU A 192 -9.06 6.81 -6.08
CA LEU A 192 -8.70 6.14 -4.83
C LEU A 192 -7.62 5.05 -5.03
N HIS A 193 -7.66 4.37 -6.17
CA HIS A 193 -6.71 3.32 -6.52
C HIS A 193 -5.26 3.82 -6.68
N ASN A 194 -5.07 5.11 -6.97
CA ASN A 194 -3.76 5.77 -7.07
C ASN A 194 -3.27 6.37 -5.74
N MET A 195 -4.02 6.12 -4.66
CA MET A 195 -3.63 6.63 -3.34
C MET A 195 -2.26 6.10 -2.94
N LEU A 196 -1.39 7.01 -2.52
CA LEU A 196 -0.08 6.73 -1.95
C LEU A 196 0.03 7.39 -0.58
N VAL A 197 0.33 6.61 0.45
CA VAL A 197 0.41 7.11 1.83
C VAL A 197 1.67 6.62 2.53
N PRO A 198 2.35 7.46 3.33
CA PRO A 198 3.47 7.00 4.16
C PRO A 198 3.00 6.00 5.21
N VAL A 199 3.91 5.15 5.67
CA VAL A 199 3.63 4.17 6.73
C VAL A 199 3.03 4.84 7.96
N SER A 200 3.53 6.00 8.37
CA SER A 200 3.00 6.76 9.51
C SER A 200 1.52 7.08 9.35
N MET A 201 1.14 7.69 8.23
CA MET A 201 -0.26 8.02 7.94
C MET A 201 -1.13 6.78 7.83
N CYS A 202 -0.61 5.70 7.25
CA CYS A 202 -1.33 4.43 7.16
C CYS A 202 -1.75 3.92 8.55
N LEU A 203 -0.87 4.03 9.55
CA LEU A 203 -1.17 3.57 10.92
C LEU A 203 -2.16 4.49 11.65
N LEU A 204 -2.13 5.78 11.35
CA LEU A 204 -3.02 6.80 11.97
C LEU A 204 -4.41 6.85 11.36
N THR A 205 -4.59 6.25 10.19
CA THR A 205 -5.84 6.32 9.44
C THR A 205 -6.81 5.21 9.86
N ASP A 206 -8.06 5.59 10.11
CA ASP A 206 -9.18 4.66 10.18
C ASP A 206 -9.77 4.46 8.77
N TYR A 207 -9.46 3.31 8.15
CA TYR A 207 -9.97 2.95 6.83
C TYR A 207 -11.41 2.43 6.92
N ASN A 208 -12.33 3.32 7.24
CA ASN A 208 -13.77 3.05 7.28
C ASN A 208 -14.47 3.44 5.97
N LYS A 209 -15.78 3.19 5.89
CA LYS A 209 -16.60 3.50 4.71
C LYS A 209 -16.58 4.98 4.34
N GLU A 210 -16.58 5.86 5.34
CA GLU A 210 -16.57 7.32 5.14
C GLU A 210 -15.25 7.76 4.51
N TYR A 211 -14.11 7.35 5.09
CA TYR A 211 -12.77 7.68 4.59
C TYR A 211 -12.56 7.20 3.16
N LEU A 212 -12.95 5.95 2.87
CA LEU A 212 -12.81 5.36 1.54
C LEU A 212 -13.91 5.80 0.57
N GLY A 213 -14.87 6.60 1.03
CA GLY A 213 -15.94 7.11 0.20
C GLY A 213 -16.86 6.04 -0.37
N VAL A 214 -17.09 4.97 0.39
CA VAL A 214 -18.00 3.89 -0.02
C VAL A 214 -19.40 4.47 -0.21
N LYS A 215 -19.97 4.29 -1.38
CA LYS A 215 -21.36 4.69 -1.66
C LYS A 215 -22.29 3.69 -1.00
N ASP A 216 -23.32 4.19 -0.31
CA ASP A 216 -24.40 3.35 0.15
C ASP A 216 -25.02 2.65 -1.08
N GLN A 217 -25.13 1.33 -1.03
CA GLN A 217 -25.91 0.63 -2.04
C GLN A 217 -27.34 1.16 -1.88
N PRO A 218 -28.03 1.58 -2.96
CA PRO A 218 -29.45 1.89 -2.87
C PRO A 218 -30.10 0.66 -2.25
N GLU A 219 -30.86 0.86 -1.16
CA GLU A 219 -31.67 -0.22 -0.61
C GLU A 219 -32.39 -0.91 -1.76
N PRO A 220 -32.40 -2.26 -1.83
CA PRO A 220 -33.12 -2.95 -2.88
C PRO A 220 -34.54 -2.40 -2.86
N SER A 221 -34.88 -1.69 -3.93
CA SER A 221 -36.21 -1.07 -4.05
C SER A 221 -37.23 -2.13 -3.69
N LYS A 222 -37.98 -1.93 -2.59
CA LYS A 222 -39.11 -2.79 -2.24
C LYS A 222 -39.92 -2.86 -3.52
N GLN A 223 -39.84 -3.98 -4.21
CA GLN A 223 -40.63 -4.19 -5.43
C GLN A 223 -42.04 -3.87 -5.05
N ALA A 224 -42.61 -2.85 -5.70
CA ALA A 224 -44.01 -2.54 -5.55
C ALA A 224 -44.77 -3.85 -5.75
N PRO A 225 -45.76 -4.17 -4.90
CA PRO A 225 -46.47 -5.41 -5.00
C PRO A 225 -46.99 -5.55 -6.45
N LYS A 226 -46.60 -6.64 -7.13
CA LYS A 226 -47.09 -6.95 -8.47
C LYS A 226 -48.59 -6.87 -8.40
N LYS A 227 -49.20 -5.86 -9.02
CA LYS A 227 -50.65 -5.80 -9.21
C LYS A 227 -51.03 -7.08 -9.90
N THR A 228 -51.75 -7.95 -9.21
CA THR A 228 -52.39 -9.13 -9.79
C THR A 228 -53.30 -8.61 -10.90
N PRO A 229 -53.20 -9.12 -12.13
CA PRO A 229 -54.10 -8.68 -13.17
C PRO A 229 -55.52 -9.06 -12.76
N THR A 230 -56.35 -8.05 -12.57
CA THR A 230 -57.80 -8.23 -12.41
C THR A 230 -58.32 -8.87 -13.70
N ARG A 231 -58.77 -10.12 -13.61
CA ARG A 231 -59.49 -10.77 -14.71
C ARG A 231 -60.83 -10.03 -14.90
N GLU A 232 -60.91 -9.17 -15.89
CA GLU A 232 -62.21 -8.69 -16.41
C GLU A 232 -62.85 -9.79 -17.22
N TRP A 233 -63.99 -10.25 -16.73
CA TRP A 233 -64.85 -11.15 -17.48
C TRP A 233 -65.77 -10.31 -18.41
N VAL A 234 -65.45 -10.30 -19.67
CA VAL A 234 -66.36 -9.72 -20.67
C VAL A 234 -67.39 -10.77 -21.01
N LEU A 235 -68.64 -10.53 -20.56
CA LEU A 235 -69.82 -11.32 -21.01
C LEU A 235 -70.15 -10.86 -22.41
N GLY A 236 -69.92 -11.75 -23.39
CA GLY A 236 -70.44 -11.55 -24.75
C GLY A 236 -71.99 -11.67 -24.83
N PRO A 237 -72.62 -11.02 -25.85
CA PRO A 237 -74.10 -11.06 -25.99
C PRO A 237 -74.51 -12.47 -26.29
N LYS A 238 -75.65 -12.86 -25.66
CA LYS A 238 -76.37 -14.05 -25.98
C LYS A 238 -77.22 -13.80 -27.27
N GLU A 239 -77.06 -14.61 -28.28
CA GLU A 239 -78.09 -15.04 -29.18
C GLU A 239 -78.32 -16.55 -29.07
#